data_dc2a649d5f7f06767febcc649941b72e
#
_entry.id   dc2a649d5f7f06767febcc649941b72e
#
_cell.length_a   1.000
_cell.length_b   1.000
_cell.length_c   1.000
_cell.angle_alpha   90.00
_cell.angle_beta   90.00
_cell.angle_gamma   90.00
#
_symmetry.space_group_name_H-M   'P 1'
#
loop_
_entity.id
_entity.type
_entity.pdbx_description
1 polymer ?
#
loop_
_entity_poly.entity_id
_entity_poly.type
_entity_poly.pdbx_seq_one_letter_code
_entity_poly.pdbx_strand_id
1 'polypeptide(L)'
;MSYTELVFILDRSGSMSGLEADTIGGFNSLIAKQKKEAGRAVVSTVLFDDRIEVLHDRVPLERIEPLTDRDYYVRGCTALLDALGGGIHHIGNVHKYARPEDRPEKTLFVITTDGMENASRRYTAEKVKAMVERQKARYGWEFLFLGANMDAVEVAGRVGIGADRAATYRCDEEGTALNFEVISDAVRHVRACSAPLSADWKARIEADRRERGNR
;
A
#
# COMPACT_ATOMS: atom_id res chain seq x y z
N MET A 1 11.56 10.79 18.68
CA MET A 1 10.21 10.47 18.16
C MET A 1 10.39 9.73 16.86
N SER A 2 9.70 8.63 16.65
CA SER A 2 9.83 7.81 15.44
C SER A 2 9.42 8.61 14.20
N TYR A 3 10.21 8.50 13.13
CA TYR A 3 9.94 9.11 11.83
C TYR A 3 9.67 8.00 10.80
N THR A 4 8.49 8.01 10.20
CA THR A 4 8.04 6.95 9.30
C THR A 4 7.72 7.50 7.90
N GLU A 5 8.15 6.78 6.87
CA GLU A 5 7.74 6.96 5.48
C GLU A 5 6.57 6.00 5.17
N LEU A 6 5.42 6.53 4.80
CA LEU A 6 4.25 5.75 4.37
C LEU A 6 4.06 5.93 2.87
N VAL A 7 4.05 4.84 2.13
CA VAL A 7 3.88 4.85 0.67
C VAL A 7 2.67 4.01 0.30
N PHE A 8 1.62 4.65 -0.18
CA PHE A 8 0.41 4.00 -0.65
C PHE A 8 0.44 3.88 -2.18
N ILE A 9 0.33 2.67 -2.68
CA ILE A 9 0.21 2.33 -4.11
C ILE A 9 -1.23 1.85 -4.33
N LEU A 10 -2.08 2.72 -4.84
CA LEU A 10 -3.52 2.50 -4.94
C LEU A 10 -3.94 2.28 -6.38
N ASP A 11 -4.52 1.12 -6.64
CA ASP A 11 -5.11 0.79 -7.93
C ASP A 11 -6.36 1.62 -8.17
N ARG A 12 -6.45 2.22 -9.35
CA ARG A 12 -7.65 2.86 -9.90
C ARG A 12 -7.98 2.35 -11.30
N SER A 13 -7.55 1.12 -11.62
CA SER A 13 -7.90 0.48 -12.89
C SER A 13 -9.38 0.17 -12.98
N GLY A 14 -9.86 -0.20 -14.17
CA GLY A 14 -11.28 -0.41 -14.44
C GLY A 14 -11.94 -1.47 -13.56
N SER A 15 -11.18 -2.43 -13.02
CA SER A 15 -11.67 -3.45 -12.09
C SER A 15 -12.15 -2.88 -10.76
N MET A 16 -11.58 -1.72 -10.32
CA MET A 16 -12.00 -1.00 -9.12
C MET A 16 -13.36 -0.29 -9.25
N SER A 17 -14.05 -0.43 -10.40
CA SER A 17 -15.33 0.23 -10.65
C SER A 17 -16.41 -0.20 -9.65
N GLY A 18 -17.05 0.80 -9.04
CA GLY A 18 -18.06 0.61 -7.98
C GLY A 18 -17.49 0.64 -6.57
N LEU A 19 -16.16 0.69 -6.40
CA LEU A 19 -15.48 0.78 -5.12
C LEU A 19 -14.82 2.15 -4.89
N GLU A 20 -15.07 3.12 -5.75
CA GLU A 20 -14.43 4.43 -5.70
C GLU A 20 -14.73 5.14 -4.36
N ALA A 21 -16.00 5.18 -3.97
CA ALA A 21 -16.43 5.82 -2.74
C ALA A 21 -15.84 5.12 -1.49
N ASP A 22 -15.79 3.79 -1.50
CA ASP A 22 -15.27 2.98 -0.41
C ASP A 22 -13.75 3.14 -0.28
N THR A 23 -13.04 3.19 -1.41
CA THR A 23 -11.60 3.44 -1.45
C THR A 23 -11.26 4.84 -0.92
N ILE A 24 -11.96 5.87 -1.40
CA ILE A 24 -11.82 7.26 -0.92
C ILE A 24 -12.11 7.34 0.57
N GLY A 25 -13.26 6.81 1.01
CA GLY A 25 -13.68 6.83 2.41
C GLY A 25 -12.71 6.07 3.32
N GLY A 26 -12.28 4.90 2.89
CA GLY A 26 -11.32 4.06 3.60
C GLY A 26 -9.97 4.74 3.75
N PHE A 27 -9.41 5.27 2.68
CA PHE A 27 -8.14 6.01 2.70
C PHE A 27 -8.23 7.24 3.62
N ASN A 28 -9.29 8.04 3.48
CA ASN A 28 -9.48 9.24 4.30
C ASN A 28 -9.63 8.90 5.78
N SER A 29 -10.36 7.84 6.11
CA SER A 29 -10.49 7.34 7.49
C SER A 29 -9.15 6.90 8.06
N LEU A 30 -8.36 6.15 7.27
CA LEU A 30 -7.01 5.73 7.64
C LEU A 30 -6.14 6.96 7.94
N ILE A 31 -6.05 7.92 7.04
CA ILE A 31 -5.25 9.14 7.22
C ILE A 31 -5.71 9.91 8.47
N ALA A 32 -7.02 10.08 8.66
CA ALA A 32 -7.56 10.77 9.84
C ALA A 32 -7.20 10.07 11.16
N LYS A 33 -7.20 8.72 11.19
CA LYS A 33 -6.74 7.93 12.34
C LYS A 33 -5.25 8.12 12.57
N GLN A 34 -4.44 8.05 11.50
CA GLN A 34 -3.00 8.19 11.60
C GLN A 34 -2.54 9.58 12.05
N LYS A 35 -3.28 10.64 11.74
CA LYS A 35 -3.03 12.01 12.24
C LYS A 35 -3.13 12.14 13.77
N LYS A 36 -3.85 11.22 14.42
CA LYS A 36 -4.02 11.19 15.88
C LYS A 36 -2.90 10.41 16.59
N GLU A 37 -2.12 9.65 15.85
CA GLU A 37 -1.05 8.83 16.40
C GLU A 37 0.22 9.66 16.61
N ALA A 38 0.97 9.31 17.64
CA ALA A 38 2.25 9.97 17.93
C ALA A 38 3.33 9.65 16.89
N GLY A 39 4.31 10.53 16.78
CA GLY A 39 5.45 10.38 15.87
C GLY A 39 5.24 11.08 14.54
N ARG A 40 6.35 11.47 13.93
CA ARG A 40 6.38 12.14 12.62
C ARG A 40 6.17 11.12 11.50
N ALA A 41 5.36 11.46 10.51
CA ALA A 41 5.23 10.67 9.29
C ALA A 41 5.16 11.57 8.06
N VAL A 42 5.64 11.05 6.94
CA VAL A 42 5.41 11.59 5.60
C VAL A 42 4.69 10.56 4.75
N VAL A 43 3.87 11.03 3.85
CA VAL A 43 3.00 10.19 3.01
C VAL A 43 3.29 10.45 1.55
N SER A 44 3.52 9.38 0.82
CA SER A 44 3.47 9.35 -0.64
C SER A 44 2.25 8.54 -1.07
N THR A 45 1.45 9.07 -1.99
CA THR A 45 0.30 8.36 -2.56
C THR A 45 0.46 8.31 -4.07
N VAL A 46 0.57 7.10 -4.58
CA VAL A 46 0.69 6.81 -6.01
C VAL A 46 -0.60 6.13 -6.45
N LEU A 47 -1.31 6.78 -7.35
CA LEU A 47 -2.47 6.21 -8.03
C LEU A 47 -2.00 5.59 -9.34
N PHE A 48 -2.48 4.41 -9.67
CA PHE A 48 -2.11 3.76 -10.91
C PHE A 48 -3.29 3.08 -11.63
N ASP A 49 -3.22 3.17 -12.94
CA ASP A 49 -3.99 2.44 -13.93
C ASP A 49 -2.99 1.97 -15.02
N ASP A 50 -3.17 2.30 -16.30
CA ASP A 50 -2.15 2.22 -17.34
C ASP A 50 -1.13 3.39 -17.27
N ARG A 51 -1.36 4.33 -16.36
CA ARG A 51 -0.50 5.47 -16.05
C ARG A 51 -0.23 5.54 -14.55
N ILE A 52 0.89 6.17 -14.21
CA ILE A 52 1.29 6.40 -12.83
C ILE A 52 1.09 7.88 -12.51
N GLU A 53 0.36 8.18 -11.46
CA GLU A 53 0.16 9.53 -10.95
C GLU A 53 0.59 9.61 -9.48
N VAL A 54 1.52 10.52 -9.19
CA VAL A 54 1.95 10.80 -7.82
C VAL A 54 1.07 11.92 -7.29
N LEU A 55 0.10 11.57 -6.47
CA LEU A 55 -0.81 12.54 -5.86
C LEU A 55 -0.14 13.26 -4.66
N HIS A 56 0.55 12.49 -3.81
CA HIS A 56 1.34 13.03 -2.71
C HIS A 56 2.77 12.51 -2.85
N ASP A 57 3.75 13.40 -2.72
CA ASP A 57 5.17 13.06 -2.71
C ASP A 57 5.79 13.52 -1.39
N ARG A 58 5.90 12.59 -0.43
CA ARG A 58 6.47 12.80 0.90
C ARG A 58 5.88 14.02 1.63
N VAL A 59 4.58 14.20 1.49
CA VAL A 59 3.85 15.27 2.18
C VAL A 59 3.75 14.93 3.67
N PRO A 60 4.03 15.88 4.59
CA PRO A 60 3.78 15.66 6.02
C PRO A 60 2.35 15.18 6.26
N LEU A 61 2.20 14.13 7.07
CA LEU A 61 0.91 13.47 7.32
C LEU A 61 -0.18 14.48 7.74
N GLU A 62 0.19 15.48 8.53
CA GLU A 62 -0.72 16.51 9.04
C GLU A 62 -1.30 17.37 7.91
N ARG A 63 -0.60 17.47 6.78
CA ARG A 63 -0.96 18.29 5.60
C ARG A 63 -1.70 17.52 4.52
N ILE A 64 -1.90 16.20 4.69
CA ILE A 64 -2.68 15.42 3.71
C ILE A 64 -4.13 15.86 3.77
N GLU A 65 -4.65 16.37 2.67
CA GLU A 65 -6.06 16.67 2.51
C GLU A 65 -6.85 15.39 2.16
N PRO A 66 -8.15 15.31 2.50
CA PRO A 66 -8.98 14.18 2.12
C PRO A 66 -9.06 14.02 0.60
N LEU A 67 -8.94 12.76 0.13
CA LEU A 67 -9.22 12.42 -1.27
C LEU A 67 -10.68 12.70 -1.61
N THR A 68 -10.89 13.13 -2.85
CA THR A 68 -12.22 13.36 -3.44
C THR A 68 -12.37 12.53 -4.72
N ASP A 69 -13.57 12.55 -5.30
CA ASP A 69 -13.88 11.96 -6.61
C ASP A 69 -13.12 12.61 -7.77
N ARG A 70 -12.54 13.80 -7.55
CA ARG A 70 -11.65 14.46 -8.51
C ARG A 70 -10.24 13.88 -8.50
N ASP A 71 -9.81 13.36 -7.37
CA ASP A 71 -8.48 12.80 -7.17
C ASP A 71 -8.46 11.30 -7.53
N TYR A 72 -9.48 10.55 -7.09
CA TYR A 72 -9.58 9.12 -7.31
C TYR A 72 -10.82 8.78 -8.12
N TYR A 73 -10.61 8.33 -9.35
CA TYR A 73 -11.62 7.85 -10.29
C TYR A 73 -11.03 6.70 -11.11
N VAL A 74 -11.85 5.72 -11.47
CA VAL A 74 -11.38 4.51 -12.17
C VAL A 74 -11.25 4.72 -13.67
N ARG A 75 -10.21 4.09 -14.25
CA ARG A 75 -9.96 4.04 -15.68
C ARG A 75 -8.86 3.04 -16.04
N GLY A 76 -8.77 2.67 -17.32
CA GLY A 76 -7.62 1.99 -17.91
C GLY A 76 -7.38 0.57 -17.41
N CYS A 77 -6.13 0.13 -17.60
CA CYS A 77 -5.59 -1.18 -17.26
C CYS A 77 -4.72 -1.11 -16.00
N THR A 78 -4.04 -2.21 -15.63
CA THR A 78 -3.33 -2.34 -14.35
C THR A 78 -1.81 -2.43 -14.59
N ALA A 79 -1.08 -1.33 -14.39
CA ALA A 79 0.38 -1.26 -14.48
C ALA A 79 1.04 -1.33 -13.08
N LEU A 80 0.76 -2.39 -12.34
CA LEU A 80 1.19 -2.60 -10.95
C LEU A 80 2.71 -2.60 -10.80
N LEU A 81 3.43 -3.29 -11.71
CA LEU A 81 4.90 -3.39 -11.63
C LEU A 81 5.56 -2.03 -11.86
N ASP A 82 5.01 -1.22 -12.77
CA ASP A 82 5.51 0.13 -13.03
C ASP A 82 5.26 1.06 -11.83
N ALA A 83 4.09 0.95 -11.17
CA ALA A 83 3.77 1.72 -9.98
C ALA A 83 4.67 1.35 -8.80
N LEU A 84 4.77 0.06 -8.49
CA LEU A 84 5.58 -0.42 -7.37
C LEU A 84 7.07 -0.18 -7.61
N GLY A 85 7.58 -0.56 -8.79
CA GLY A 85 8.98 -0.35 -9.15
C GLY A 85 9.38 1.12 -9.18
N GLY A 86 8.50 1.97 -9.72
CA GLY A 86 8.69 3.43 -9.75
C GLY A 86 8.72 4.03 -8.34
N GLY A 87 7.78 3.64 -7.48
CA GLY A 87 7.72 4.08 -6.08
C GLY A 87 8.97 3.68 -5.28
N ILE A 88 9.39 2.42 -5.38
CA ILE A 88 10.62 1.93 -4.72
C ILE A 88 11.84 2.71 -5.23
N HIS A 89 11.95 2.93 -6.54
CA HIS A 89 13.07 3.66 -7.13
C HIS A 89 13.12 5.11 -6.62
N HIS A 90 11.96 5.79 -6.62
CA HIS A 90 11.84 7.18 -6.18
C HIS A 90 12.23 7.34 -4.70
N ILE A 91 11.57 6.62 -3.81
CA ILE A 91 11.83 6.70 -2.35
C ILE A 91 13.25 6.26 -2.03
N GLY A 92 13.76 5.21 -2.70
CA GLY A 92 15.13 4.75 -2.53
C GLY A 92 16.17 5.80 -2.91
N ASN A 93 15.93 6.57 -3.97
CA ASN A 93 16.79 7.69 -4.35
C ASN A 93 16.71 8.83 -3.35
N VAL A 94 15.51 9.19 -2.88
CA VAL A 94 15.35 10.22 -1.84
C VAL A 94 16.15 9.84 -0.59
N HIS A 95 16.00 8.61 -0.10
CA HIS A 95 16.74 8.17 1.10
C HIS A 95 18.26 8.10 0.88
N LYS A 96 18.68 7.72 -0.34
CA LYS A 96 20.12 7.66 -0.69
C LYS A 96 20.81 9.02 -0.58
N TYR A 97 20.13 10.08 -0.99
CA TYR A 97 20.69 11.43 -1.05
C TYR A 97 20.30 12.31 0.15
N ALA A 98 19.36 11.86 0.98
CA ALA A 98 19.00 12.54 2.22
C ALA A 98 20.13 12.44 3.26
N ARG A 99 20.29 13.48 4.10
CA ARG A 99 21.16 13.43 5.24
C ARG A 99 20.68 12.35 6.23
N PRO A 100 21.58 11.71 7.02
CA PRO A 100 21.18 10.66 7.96
C PRO A 100 20.01 11.04 8.87
N GLU A 101 20.02 12.28 9.40
CA GLU A 101 18.98 12.82 10.28
C GLU A 101 17.62 13.07 9.60
N ASP A 102 17.61 13.17 8.27
CA ASP A 102 16.40 13.40 7.47
C ASP A 102 15.82 12.10 6.90
N ARG A 103 16.48 10.97 7.17
CA ARG A 103 15.96 9.65 6.70
C ARG A 103 14.95 9.12 7.69
N PRO A 104 13.80 8.61 7.19
CA PRO A 104 12.87 7.90 8.03
C PRO A 104 13.52 6.65 8.65
N GLU A 105 13.21 6.40 9.92
CA GLU A 105 13.64 5.19 10.63
C GLU A 105 12.91 3.94 10.09
N LYS A 106 11.69 4.15 9.57
CA LYS A 106 10.82 3.10 9.07
C LYS A 106 10.21 3.51 7.74
N THR A 107 10.08 2.55 6.84
CA THR A 107 9.42 2.74 5.55
C THR A 107 8.44 1.61 5.33
N LEU A 108 7.19 1.95 5.10
CA LEU A 108 6.10 0.99 4.84
C LEU A 108 5.45 1.30 3.51
N PHE A 109 5.46 0.33 2.61
CA PHE A 109 4.67 0.31 1.39
C PHE A 109 3.38 -0.45 1.63
N VAL A 110 2.26 0.14 1.25
CA VAL A 110 0.94 -0.49 1.25
C VAL A 110 0.43 -0.50 -0.18
N ILE A 111 0.23 -1.68 -0.73
CA ILE A 111 -0.22 -1.91 -2.10
C ILE A 111 -1.64 -2.47 -2.04
N THR A 112 -2.59 -1.80 -2.68
CA THR A 112 -3.97 -2.30 -2.82
C THR A 112 -4.33 -2.39 -4.29
N THR A 113 -4.84 -3.54 -4.74
CA THR A 113 -5.24 -3.80 -6.12
C THR A 113 -6.34 -4.86 -6.18
N ASP A 114 -7.20 -4.80 -7.17
CA ASP A 114 -8.15 -5.88 -7.51
C ASP A 114 -7.93 -6.41 -8.93
N GLY A 115 -6.98 -5.81 -9.65
CA GLY A 115 -6.62 -6.14 -11.03
C GLY A 115 -5.34 -6.97 -11.15
N MET A 116 -5.31 -7.85 -12.14
CA MET A 116 -4.07 -8.53 -12.51
C MET A 116 -3.19 -7.59 -13.34
N GLU A 117 -1.87 -7.63 -13.07
CA GLU A 117 -0.86 -6.94 -13.88
C GLU A 117 -1.02 -7.23 -15.38
N ASN A 118 -1.22 -6.21 -16.20
CA ASN A 118 -1.43 -6.37 -17.63
C ASN A 118 -0.95 -5.19 -18.50
N ALA A 119 -0.38 -4.15 -17.90
CA ALA A 119 -0.06 -2.91 -18.62
C ALA A 119 1.34 -2.34 -18.37
N SER A 120 2.13 -2.93 -17.46
CA SER A 120 3.48 -2.44 -17.16
C SER A 120 4.44 -2.61 -18.35
N ARG A 121 5.31 -1.60 -18.55
CA ARG A 121 6.26 -1.54 -19.68
C ARG A 121 7.70 -1.26 -19.24
N ARG A 122 7.91 -0.76 -18.03
CA ARG A 122 9.22 -0.29 -17.54
C ARG A 122 9.88 -1.27 -16.58
N TYR A 123 9.09 -2.02 -15.84
CA TYR A 123 9.56 -2.96 -14.83
C TYR A 123 9.01 -4.36 -15.09
N THR A 124 9.85 -5.38 -14.91
CA THR A 124 9.45 -6.78 -14.91
C THR A 124 9.26 -7.26 -13.47
N ALA A 125 8.53 -8.37 -13.27
CA ALA A 125 8.32 -8.95 -11.95
C ALA A 125 9.65 -9.31 -11.26
N GLU A 126 10.62 -9.86 -12.00
CA GLU A 126 11.94 -10.22 -11.48
C GLU A 126 12.69 -8.98 -10.99
N LYS A 127 12.63 -7.88 -11.76
CA LYS A 127 13.28 -6.62 -11.38
C LYS A 127 12.65 -6.03 -10.12
N VAL A 128 11.31 -5.99 -10.05
CA VAL A 128 10.59 -5.51 -8.86
C VAL A 128 10.89 -6.39 -7.66
N LYS A 129 10.89 -7.73 -7.83
CA LYS A 129 11.25 -8.68 -6.78
C LYS A 129 12.64 -8.40 -6.20
N ALA A 130 13.64 -8.26 -7.06
CA ALA A 130 15.00 -7.94 -6.62
C ALA A 130 15.07 -6.60 -5.86
N MET A 131 14.27 -5.60 -6.29
CA MET A 131 14.17 -4.32 -5.59
C MET A 131 13.52 -4.47 -4.22
N VAL A 132 12.39 -5.15 -4.10
CA VAL A 132 11.70 -5.42 -2.83
C VAL A 132 12.61 -6.17 -1.85
N GLU A 133 13.20 -7.29 -2.29
CA GLU A 133 14.10 -8.10 -1.47
C GLU A 133 15.30 -7.30 -0.97
N ARG A 134 15.91 -6.47 -1.84
CA ARG A 134 17.00 -5.58 -1.45
C ARG A 134 16.58 -4.56 -0.39
N GLN A 135 15.42 -3.90 -0.56
CA GLN A 135 14.96 -2.90 0.40
C GLN A 135 14.63 -3.53 1.76
N LYS A 136 13.99 -4.71 1.76
CA LYS A 136 13.74 -5.48 2.98
C LYS A 136 15.05 -5.85 3.70
N ALA A 137 15.96 -6.51 2.98
CA ALA A 137 17.17 -7.06 3.59
C ALA A 137 18.18 -5.98 4.04
N ARG A 138 18.29 -4.88 3.29
CA ARG A 138 19.33 -3.88 3.53
C ARG A 138 18.87 -2.69 4.36
N TYR A 139 17.58 -2.34 4.26
CA TYR A 139 17.05 -1.11 4.85
C TYR A 139 15.84 -1.34 5.76
N GLY A 140 15.41 -2.59 5.95
CA GLY A 140 14.30 -2.93 6.82
C GLY A 140 12.94 -2.39 6.35
N TRP A 141 12.77 -2.16 5.03
CA TRP A 141 11.48 -1.71 4.52
C TRP A 141 10.44 -2.82 4.66
N GLU A 142 9.24 -2.42 5.02
CA GLU A 142 8.07 -3.30 5.09
C GLU A 142 7.17 -3.09 3.87
N PHE A 143 6.55 -4.18 3.41
CA PHE A 143 5.62 -4.16 2.27
C PHE A 143 4.38 -4.95 2.65
N LEU A 144 3.21 -4.35 2.53
CA LEU A 144 1.92 -5.02 2.66
C LEU A 144 1.24 -5.06 1.30
N PHE A 145 0.77 -6.23 0.90
CA PHE A 145 0.06 -6.45 -0.35
C PHE A 145 -1.37 -6.93 -0.08
N LEU A 146 -2.34 -6.19 -0.55
CA LEU A 146 -3.75 -6.49 -0.38
C LEU A 146 -4.40 -6.58 -1.76
N GLY A 147 -4.78 -7.79 -2.12
CA GLY A 147 -5.39 -8.11 -3.40
C GLY A 147 -6.85 -8.51 -3.24
N ALA A 148 -7.74 -7.99 -4.10
CA ALA A 148 -9.09 -8.49 -4.21
C ALA A 148 -9.22 -9.36 -5.48
N ASN A 149 -10.19 -10.27 -5.51
CA ASN A 149 -10.51 -11.10 -6.68
C ASN A 149 -9.33 -11.89 -7.27
N MET A 150 -8.25 -12.11 -6.49
CA MET A 150 -7.05 -12.80 -6.92
C MET A 150 -6.43 -13.62 -5.80
N ASP A 151 -5.48 -14.49 -6.10
CA ASP A 151 -4.58 -15.03 -5.08
C ASP A 151 -3.49 -13.99 -4.77
N ALA A 152 -3.79 -13.16 -3.75
CA ALA A 152 -2.88 -12.09 -3.35
C ALA A 152 -1.52 -12.63 -2.86
N VAL A 153 -1.48 -13.84 -2.29
CA VAL A 153 -0.24 -14.47 -1.83
C VAL A 153 0.64 -14.86 -3.02
N GLU A 154 0.05 -15.44 -4.06
CA GLU A 154 0.77 -15.78 -5.28
C GLU A 154 1.33 -14.53 -5.97
N VAL A 155 0.48 -13.51 -6.19
CA VAL A 155 0.88 -12.26 -6.86
C VAL A 155 1.95 -11.53 -6.07
N ALA A 156 1.79 -11.40 -4.75
CA ALA A 156 2.78 -10.81 -3.85
C ALA A 156 4.12 -11.56 -3.90
N GLY A 157 4.10 -12.89 -3.92
CA GLY A 157 5.29 -13.73 -4.01
C GLY A 157 6.09 -13.50 -5.30
N ARG A 158 5.42 -13.23 -6.42
CA ARG A 158 6.07 -12.90 -7.69
C ARG A 158 6.90 -11.62 -7.62
N VAL A 159 6.52 -10.70 -6.74
CA VAL A 159 7.23 -9.42 -6.52
C VAL A 159 8.06 -9.40 -5.22
N GLY A 160 8.29 -10.56 -4.57
CA GLY A 160 9.18 -10.68 -3.41
C GLY A 160 8.54 -10.31 -2.06
N ILE A 161 7.22 -10.18 -2.01
CA ILE A 161 6.47 -9.95 -0.78
C ILE A 161 6.00 -11.31 -0.24
N GLY A 162 6.35 -11.63 1.00
CA GLY A 162 6.02 -12.94 1.61
C GLY A 162 4.53 -13.09 1.91
N ALA A 163 4.09 -14.35 2.04
CA ALA A 163 2.72 -14.69 2.37
C ALA A 163 2.23 -14.08 3.70
N ASP A 164 3.15 -13.88 4.65
CA ASP A 164 2.90 -13.21 5.92
C ASP A 164 2.58 -11.71 5.80
N ARG A 165 2.83 -11.12 4.64
CA ARG A 165 2.60 -9.71 4.29
C ARG A 165 1.58 -9.52 3.17
N ALA A 166 0.90 -10.59 2.76
CA ALA A 166 -0.12 -10.56 1.72
C ALA A 166 -1.48 -11.03 2.28
N ALA A 167 -2.55 -10.35 1.89
CA ALA A 167 -3.91 -10.71 2.24
C ALA A 167 -4.84 -10.57 1.03
N THR A 168 -5.75 -11.55 0.86
CA THR A 168 -6.85 -11.43 -0.10
C THR A 168 -8.09 -10.94 0.61
N TYR A 169 -8.62 -9.79 0.22
CA TYR A 169 -9.87 -9.24 0.75
C TYR A 169 -11.03 -9.40 -0.24
N ARG A 170 -12.25 -9.20 0.22
CA ARG A 170 -13.44 -9.23 -0.65
C ARG A 170 -13.63 -7.88 -1.32
N CYS A 171 -13.89 -7.91 -2.63
CA CYS A 171 -14.17 -6.74 -3.46
C CYS A 171 -15.65 -6.32 -3.32
N ASP A 172 -16.02 -5.86 -2.13
CA ASP A 172 -17.32 -5.27 -1.80
C ASP A 172 -17.13 -4.15 -0.75
N GLU A 173 -18.18 -3.39 -0.48
CA GLU A 173 -18.16 -2.27 0.48
C GLU A 173 -17.59 -2.67 1.84
N GLU A 174 -18.12 -3.77 2.44
CA GLU A 174 -17.68 -4.24 3.76
C GLU A 174 -16.23 -4.71 3.75
N GLY A 175 -15.82 -5.48 2.72
CA GLY A 175 -14.46 -5.97 2.56
C GLY A 175 -13.47 -4.84 2.34
N THR A 176 -13.83 -3.84 1.56
CA THR A 176 -12.99 -2.66 1.32
C THR A 176 -12.85 -1.82 2.60
N ALA A 177 -13.93 -1.58 3.33
CA ALA A 177 -13.88 -0.87 4.60
C ALA A 177 -13.02 -1.61 5.63
N LEU A 178 -13.22 -2.93 5.80
CA LEU A 178 -12.41 -3.78 6.68
C LEU A 178 -10.93 -3.76 6.28
N ASN A 179 -10.64 -3.82 4.98
CA ASN A 179 -9.28 -3.76 4.46
C ASN A 179 -8.55 -2.49 4.94
N PHE A 180 -9.16 -1.32 4.77
CA PHE A 180 -8.57 -0.05 5.22
C PHE A 180 -8.47 0.06 6.75
N GLU A 181 -9.40 -0.54 7.51
CA GLU A 181 -9.26 -0.62 8.97
C GLU A 181 -8.05 -1.43 9.38
N VAL A 182 -7.87 -2.62 8.80
CA VAL A 182 -6.75 -3.51 9.09
C VAL A 182 -5.42 -2.89 8.67
N ILE A 183 -5.38 -2.22 7.51
CA ILE A 183 -4.22 -1.43 7.08
C ILE A 183 -3.91 -0.35 8.12
N SER A 184 -4.92 0.37 8.61
CA SER A 184 -4.74 1.44 9.61
C SER A 184 -4.12 0.92 10.90
N ASP A 185 -4.55 -0.25 11.37
CA ASP A 185 -3.98 -0.91 12.55
C ASP A 185 -2.54 -1.36 12.31
N ALA A 186 -2.24 -1.93 11.15
CA ALA A 186 -0.89 -2.31 10.76
C ALA A 186 0.06 -1.09 10.67
N VAL A 187 -0.38 -0.01 10.04
CA VAL A 187 0.37 1.26 9.97
C VAL A 187 0.65 1.81 11.36
N ARG A 188 -0.36 1.82 12.24
CA ARG A 188 -0.21 2.24 13.64
C ARG A 188 0.84 1.40 14.36
N HIS A 189 0.80 0.07 14.22
CA HIS A 189 1.79 -0.82 14.81
C HIS A 189 3.20 -0.50 14.32
N VAL A 190 3.40 -0.40 13.02
CA VAL A 190 4.71 -0.09 12.42
C VAL A 190 5.23 1.26 12.92
N ARG A 191 4.37 2.28 13.06
CA ARG A 191 4.77 3.60 13.57
C ARG A 191 5.14 3.57 15.05
N ALA A 192 4.37 2.86 15.87
CA ALA A 192 4.52 2.86 17.32
C ALA A 192 5.57 1.88 17.83
N CYS A 193 5.73 0.71 17.21
CA CYS A 193 6.50 -0.40 17.75
C CYS A 193 7.81 -0.62 16.99
N SER A 194 8.88 -0.97 17.73
CA SER A 194 10.14 -1.45 17.13
C SER A 194 10.07 -2.93 16.75
N ALA A 195 9.08 -3.66 17.28
CA ALA A 195 8.88 -5.06 16.93
C ALA A 195 8.31 -5.20 15.51
N PRO A 196 8.72 -6.23 14.76
CA PRO A 196 8.14 -6.54 13.45
C PRO A 196 6.62 -6.74 13.55
N LEU A 197 5.90 -6.40 12.48
CA LEU A 197 4.47 -6.66 12.38
C LEU A 197 4.24 -8.19 12.43
N SER A 198 3.35 -8.65 13.35
CA SER A 198 2.96 -10.06 13.42
C SER A 198 2.27 -10.50 12.14
N ALA A 199 2.38 -11.79 11.76
CA ALA A 199 1.63 -12.35 10.64
C ALA A 199 0.09 -12.29 10.85
N ASP A 200 -0.35 -12.18 12.11
CA ASP A 200 -1.77 -12.10 12.48
C ASP A 200 -2.43 -10.75 12.12
N TRP A 201 -1.66 -9.77 11.64
CA TRP A 201 -2.20 -8.45 11.24
C TRP A 201 -3.40 -8.56 10.29
N LYS A 202 -3.45 -9.62 9.48
CA LYS A 202 -4.48 -9.87 8.46
C LYS A 202 -5.59 -10.81 8.90
N ALA A 203 -5.57 -11.31 10.14
CA ALA A 203 -6.50 -12.34 10.62
C ALA A 203 -7.98 -11.97 10.44
N ARG A 204 -8.33 -10.68 10.62
CA ARG A 204 -9.70 -10.17 10.40
C ARG A 204 -10.14 -10.28 8.94
N ILE A 205 -9.27 -9.97 7.99
CA ILE A 205 -9.52 -10.09 6.54
C ILE A 205 -9.72 -11.55 6.17
N GLU A 206 -8.85 -12.44 6.67
CA GLU A 206 -8.94 -13.86 6.40
C GLU A 206 -10.18 -14.52 7.02
N ALA A 207 -10.62 -14.05 8.20
CA ALA A 207 -11.85 -14.49 8.83
C ALA A 207 -13.08 -14.07 8.02
N ASP A 208 -13.18 -12.79 7.65
CA ASP A 208 -14.26 -12.25 6.83
C ASP A 208 -14.41 -13.01 5.51
N ARG A 209 -13.29 -13.28 4.83
CA ARG A 209 -13.27 -14.04 3.58
C ARG A 209 -13.80 -15.47 3.76
N ARG A 210 -13.44 -16.16 4.87
CA ARG A 210 -13.92 -17.53 5.15
C ARG A 210 -15.41 -17.55 5.46
N GLU A 211 -15.87 -16.64 6.30
CA GLU A 211 -17.26 -16.59 6.76
C GLU A 211 -18.22 -16.20 5.64
N ARG A 212 -17.86 -15.21 4.83
CA ARG A 212 -18.71 -14.73 3.72
C ARG A 212 -18.45 -15.46 2.39
N GLY A 213 -17.30 -16.16 2.24
CA GLY A 213 -16.98 -16.95 1.06
C GLY A 213 -17.74 -18.28 0.97
N ASN A 214 -18.33 -18.74 2.07
CA ASN A 214 -19.15 -19.94 2.16
C ASN A 214 -20.66 -19.67 1.95
N ARG A 215 -21.05 -18.49 1.59
CA ARG A 215 -22.41 -18.08 1.20
C ARG A 215 -22.44 -17.76 -0.28
#